data_a448d65d1bafecadd53ced61011c3366
#
_entry.id   a448d65d1bafecadd53ced61011c3366
#
_cell.length_a   1.000
_cell.length_b   1.000
_cell.length_c   1.000
_cell.angle_alpha   90.00
_cell.angle_beta   90.00
_cell.angle_gamma   90.00
#
_symmetry.space_group_name_H-M   'P 1'
#
loop_
_entity.id
_entity.type
_entity.pdbx_description
1 polymer ?
#
loop_
_entity_poly.entity_id
_entity_poly.type
_entity_poly.pdbx_seq_one_letter_code
_entity_poly.pdbx_strand_id
1 'polypeptide(L)'
;IVGGRVTDARGAWPLLPVGFALIAVGQTAISMTAASMNIGVVVALTVVVYAGVGLVLSPSQTAGLETLPAAEHPHGTALLNTWNMIAASFGPSLFIGLLSSSAATAGAAGAATDVAQAIGFAAAVRVAAVIAVVGFVASLVYAHRESHMSH
;
A
#
# COMPACT_ATOMS: atom_id res chain seq x y z
N ILE A 1 -13.32 10.60 8.56
CA ILE A 1 -13.61 11.67 9.54
C ILE A 1 -12.47 11.82 10.56
N VAL A 2 -11.86 10.74 11.07
CA VAL A 2 -10.76 10.81 12.04
C VAL A 2 -9.45 11.24 11.36
N GLY A 3 -9.13 10.69 10.19
CA GLY A 3 -7.92 11.02 9.42
C GLY A 3 -7.86 12.50 9.03
N GLY A 4 -8.96 13.09 8.55
CA GLY A 4 -9.02 14.50 8.18
C GLY A 4 -8.73 15.45 9.32
N ARG A 5 -9.32 15.20 10.51
CA ARG A 5 -9.07 16.04 11.70
C ARG A 5 -7.62 16.01 12.20
N VAL A 6 -6.93 14.89 12.03
CA VAL A 6 -5.51 14.77 12.42
C VAL A 6 -4.62 15.45 11.38
N THR A 7 -4.99 15.37 10.09
CA THR A 7 -4.31 16.09 9.02
C THR A 7 -4.42 17.61 9.19
N ASP A 8 -5.61 18.11 9.56
CA ASP A 8 -5.85 19.53 9.79
C ASP A 8 -5.09 20.08 11.01
N ALA A 9 -4.81 19.21 12.03
CA ALA A 9 -4.17 19.62 13.27
C ALA A 9 -2.64 19.51 13.28
N ARG A 10 -2.05 18.59 12.50
CA ARG A 10 -0.62 18.25 12.56
C ARG A 10 0.07 18.12 11.20
N GLY A 11 -0.63 18.42 10.10
CA GLY A 11 -0.13 18.22 8.74
C GLY A 11 -0.19 16.75 8.28
N ALA A 12 0.10 16.53 7.02
CA ALA A 12 0.07 15.19 6.40
C ALA A 12 1.23 14.29 6.85
N TRP A 13 2.35 14.87 7.27
CA TRP A 13 3.62 14.20 7.44
C TRP A 13 3.65 13.10 8.53
N PRO A 14 2.97 13.19 9.70
CA PRO A 14 3.01 12.10 10.67
C PRO A 14 2.13 10.90 10.27
N LEU A 15 1.12 11.10 9.40
CA LEU A 15 0.20 10.04 9.00
C LEU A 15 0.76 9.16 7.90
N LEU A 16 1.56 9.70 6.97
CA LEU A 16 2.14 8.96 5.86
C LEU A 16 3.03 7.79 6.31
N PRO A 17 4.06 8.02 7.17
CA PRO A 17 4.88 6.92 7.67
C PRO A 17 4.07 5.87 8.46
N VAL A 18 3.14 6.31 9.30
CA VAL A 18 2.29 5.38 10.08
C VAL A 18 1.42 4.54 9.15
N GLY A 19 0.78 5.14 8.15
CA GLY A 19 -0.03 4.42 7.18
C GLY A 19 0.77 3.41 6.37
N PHE A 20 1.93 3.79 5.83
CA PHE A 20 2.80 2.87 5.11
C PHE A 20 3.37 1.76 6.01
N ALA A 21 3.68 2.05 7.29
CA ALA A 21 4.11 1.04 8.25
C ALA A 21 2.99 0.00 8.49
N LEU A 22 1.75 0.44 8.68
CA LEU A 22 0.61 -0.46 8.83
C LEU A 22 0.41 -1.35 7.60
N ILE A 23 0.54 -0.80 6.39
CA ILE A 23 0.45 -1.56 5.14
C ILE A 23 1.59 -2.59 5.08
N ALA A 24 2.83 -2.19 5.31
CA ALA A 24 4.00 -3.06 5.23
C ALA A 24 3.93 -4.20 6.25
N VAL A 25 3.60 -3.89 7.51
CA VAL A 25 3.45 -4.90 8.59
C VAL A 25 2.28 -5.83 8.28
N GLY A 26 1.12 -5.29 7.90
CA GLY A 26 -0.06 -6.09 7.56
C GLY A 26 0.19 -7.04 6.40
N GLN A 27 0.80 -6.57 5.30
CA GLN A 27 1.15 -7.39 4.13
C GLN A 27 2.17 -8.47 4.48
N THR A 28 3.20 -8.14 5.27
CA THR A 28 4.19 -9.13 5.72
C THR A 28 3.53 -10.20 6.58
N ALA A 29 2.68 -9.81 7.53
CA ALA A 29 1.94 -10.75 8.38
C ALA A 29 1.01 -11.65 7.55
N ILE A 30 0.27 -11.11 6.57
CA ILE A 30 -0.56 -11.90 5.65
C ILE A 30 0.30 -12.92 4.89
N SER A 31 1.46 -12.51 4.37
CA SER A 31 2.37 -13.43 3.67
C SER A 31 2.86 -14.58 4.55
N MET A 32 3.11 -14.32 5.83
CA MET A 32 3.57 -15.37 6.79
C MET A 32 2.43 -16.30 7.21
N THR A 33 1.20 -15.81 7.27
CA THR A 33 0.01 -16.59 7.67
C THR A 33 -0.70 -17.27 6.51
N ALA A 34 -0.30 -17.01 5.28
CA ALA A 34 -0.93 -17.59 4.08
C ALA A 34 -0.94 -19.14 4.10
N ALA A 35 0.11 -19.76 4.63
CA ALA A 35 0.21 -21.23 4.76
C ALA A 35 -0.70 -21.83 5.85
N SER A 36 -1.14 -21.04 6.83
CA SER A 36 -2.00 -21.50 7.92
C SER A 36 -3.49 -21.59 7.54
N MET A 37 -3.87 -21.05 6.37
CA MET A 37 -5.25 -21.01 5.83
C MET A 37 -6.31 -20.49 6.83
N ASN A 38 -5.90 -19.72 7.85
CA ASN A 38 -6.83 -19.15 8.81
C ASN A 38 -7.46 -17.88 8.26
N ILE A 39 -8.65 -18.01 7.66
CA ILE A 39 -9.39 -16.91 7.01
C ILE A 39 -9.64 -15.76 7.99
N GLY A 40 -9.95 -16.04 9.26
CA GLY A 40 -10.21 -15.00 10.26
C GLY A 40 -9.02 -14.08 10.48
N VAL A 41 -7.80 -14.64 10.55
CA VAL A 41 -6.56 -13.88 10.69
C VAL A 41 -6.29 -13.05 9.43
N VAL A 42 -6.47 -13.63 8.24
CA VAL A 42 -6.27 -12.91 6.98
C VAL A 42 -7.23 -11.74 6.86
N VAL A 43 -8.51 -11.92 7.21
CA VAL A 43 -9.51 -10.84 7.21
C VAL A 43 -9.13 -9.73 8.20
N ALA A 44 -8.74 -10.07 9.44
CA ALA A 44 -8.32 -9.08 10.42
C ALA A 44 -7.09 -8.27 9.96
N LEU A 45 -6.09 -8.94 9.41
CA LEU A 45 -4.90 -8.27 8.86
C LEU A 45 -5.23 -7.41 7.63
N THR A 46 -6.17 -7.84 6.80
CA THR A 46 -6.65 -7.05 5.66
C THR A 46 -7.31 -5.74 6.12
N VAL A 47 -8.07 -5.78 7.21
CA VAL A 47 -8.64 -4.55 7.82
C VAL A 47 -7.52 -3.59 8.25
N VAL A 48 -6.45 -4.10 8.85
CA VAL A 48 -5.27 -3.29 9.24
C VAL A 48 -4.61 -2.66 8.01
N VAL A 49 -4.43 -3.42 6.93
CA VAL A 49 -3.89 -2.91 5.66
C VAL A 49 -4.76 -1.80 5.09
N TYR A 50 -6.08 -2.00 5.03
CA TYR A 50 -7.00 -0.97 4.52
C TYR A 50 -7.08 0.27 5.41
N ALA A 51 -6.92 0.12 6.72
CA ALA A 51 -6.77 1.27 7.62
C ALA A 51 -5.51 2.07 7.28
N GLY A 52 -4.38 1.39 7.01
CA GLY A 52 -3.15 2.01 6.53
C GLY A 52 -3.35 2.75 5.20
N VAL A 53 -4.01 2.12 4.22
CA VAL A 53 -4.33 2.74 2.93
C VAL A 53 -5.16 4.02 3.11
N GLY A 54 -6.17 3.99 3.99
CA GLY A 54 -6.98 5.17 4.28
C GLY A 54 -6.18 6.32 4.89
N LEU A 55 -5.16 6.00 5.73
CA LEU A 55 -4.28 7.00 6.34
C LEU A 55 -3.27 7.59 5.34
N VAL A 56 -2.95 6.89 4.26
CA VAL A 56 -1.99 7.35 3.23
C VAL A 56 -2.69 8.12 2.11
N LEU A 57 -3.82 7.62 1.63
CA LEU A 57 -4.41 8.07 0.37
C LEU A 57 -4.83 9.55 0.41
N SER A 58 -5.57 9.97 1.43
CA SER A 58 -6.06 11.35 1.55
C SER A 58 -4.92 12.35 1.79
N PRO A 59 -4.02 12.16 2.78
CA PRO A 59 -2.92 13.09 3.01
C PRO A 59 -1.95 13.19 1.85
N SER A 60 -1.69 12.09 1.12
CA SER A 60 -0.80 12.12 -0.06
C SER A 60 -1.34 13.00 -1.17
N GLN A 61 -2.65 12.92 -1.43
CA GLN A 61 -3.30 13.75 -2.45
C GLN A 61 -3.28 15.23 -2.07
N THR A 62 -3.59 15.55 -0.82
CA THR A 62 -3.54 16.92 -0.32
C THR A 62 -2.14 17.50 -0.42
N ALA A 63 -1.14 16.80 0.11
CA ALA A 63 0.26 17.23 0.06
C ALA A 63 0.75 17.42 -1.40
N GLY A 64 0.33 16.55 -2.32
CA GLY A 64 0.66 16.69 -3.74
C GLY A 64 0.05 17.93 -4.38
N LEU A 65 -1.20 18.28 -4.03
CA LEU A 65 -1.88 19.47 -4.55
C LEU A 65 -1.33 20.77 -3.94
N GLU A 66 -0.93 20.77 -2.68
CA GLU A 66 -0.36 21.93 -1.99
C GLU A 66 0.96 22.42 -2.63
N THR A 67 1.65 21.59 -3.38
CA THR A 67 2.87 21.97 -4.12
C THR A 67 2.55 22.79 -5.39
N LEU A 68 1.29 22.86 -5.81
CA LEU A 68 0.85 23.56 -7.02
C LEU A 68 0.19 24.90 -6.69
N PRO A 69 0.30 25.91 -7.57
CA PRO A 69 -0.50 27.13 -7.46
C PRO A 69 -2.01 26.80 -7.49
N ALA A 70 -2.81 27.54 -6.76
CA ALA A 70 -4.26 27.29 -6.64
C ALA A 70 -4.99 27.21 -8.01
N ALA A 71 -4.52 27.97 -9.00
CA ALA A 71 -5.05 27.95 -10.36
C ALA A 71 -4.82 26.60 -11.08
N GLU A 72 -3.84 25.81 -10.65
CA GLU A 72 -3.47 24.52 -11.25
C GLU A 72 -4.08 23.33 -10.51
N HIS A 73 -4.71 23.51 -9.36
CA HIS A 73 -5.32 22.42 -8.59
C HIS A 73 -6.28 21.54 -9.41
N PRO A 74 -7.13 22.07 -10.33
CA PRO A 74 -7.98 21.21 -11.16
C PRO A 74 -7.17 20.28 -12.07
N HIS A 75 -6.07 20.77 -12.63
CA HIS A 75 -5.18 19.97 -13.47
C HIS A 75 -4.42 18.90 -12.64
N GLY A 76 -3.93 19.27 -11.45
CA GLY A 76 -3.31 18.35 -10.50
C GLY A 76 -4.27 17.24 -10.07
N THR A 77 -5.52 17.57 -9.75
CA THR A 77 -6.55 16.60 -9.38
C THR A 77 -6.84 15.63 -10.54
N ALA A 78 -6.96 16.14 -11.77
CA ALA A 78 -7.17 15.29 -12.95
C ALA A 78 -6.00 14.32 -13.16
N LEU A 79 -4.77 14.78 -12.99
CA LEU A 79 -3.56 13.95 -13.09
C LEU A 79 -3.54 12.85 -12.02
N LEU A 80 -3.81 13.20 -10.75
CA LEU A 80 -3.89 12.24 -9.65
C LEU A 80 -4.96 11.16 -9.89
N ASN A 81 -6.14 11.57 -10.38
CA ASN A 81 -7.20 10.63 -10.71
C ASN A 81 -6.80 9.69 -11.85
N THR A 82 -6.11 10.20 -12.87
CA THR A 82 -5.60 9.38 -13.98
C THR A 82 -4.58 8.35 -13.47
N TRP A 83 -3.65 8.76 -12.62
CA TRP A 83 -2.69 7.83 -12.01
C TRP A 83 -3.36 6.78 -11.13
N ASN A 84 -4.38 7.16 -10.36
CA ASN A 84 -5.17 6.22 -9.57
C ASN A 84 -5.87 5.17 -10.45
N MET A 85 -6.46 5.57 -11.58
CA MET A 85 -7.09 4.66 -12.54
C MET A 85 -6.09 3.71 -13.19
N ILE A 86 -4.91 4.21 -13.56
CA ILE A 86 -3.83 3.38 -14.11
C ILE A 86 -3.39 2.36 -13.04
N ALA A 87 -3.12 2.80 -11.82
CA ALA A 87 -2.72 1.91 -10.73
C ALA A 87 -3.79 0.87 -10.40
N ALA A 88 -5.07 1.25 -10.41
CA ALA A 88 -6.20 0.33 -10.20
C ALA A 88 -6.32 -0.73 -11.31
N SER A 89 -5.91 -0.43 -12.53
CA SER A 89 -5.90 -1.38 -13.64
C SER A 89 -4.68 -2.31 -13.61
N PHE A 90 -3.50 -1.77 -13.30
CA PHE A 90 -2.26 -2.54 -13.25
C PHE A 90 -2.13 -3.41 -12.00
N GLY A 91 -2.58 -2.92 -10.84
CA GLY A 91 -2.42 -3.59 -9.55
C GLY A 91 -2.97 -5.02 -9.54
N PRO A 92 -4.25 -5.24 -9.85
CA PRO A 92 -4.85 -6.58 -9.90
C PRO A 92 -4.18 -7.49 -10.92
N SER A 93 -3.84 -6.98 -12.11
CA SER A 93 -3.18 -7.75 -13.17
C SER A 93 -1.79 -8.24 -12.73
N LEU A 94 -1.01 -7.37 -12.11
CA LEU A 94 0.30 -7.72 -11.56
C LEU A 94 0.16 -8.77 -10.45
N PHE A 95 -0.79 -8.57 -9.53
CA PHE A 95 -1.04 -9.49 -8.42
C PHE A 95 -1.43 -10.89 -8.92
N ILE A 96 -2.39 -10.98 -9.85
CA ILE A 96 -2.85 -12.24 -10.44
C ILE A 96 -1.72 -12.91 -11.23
N GLY A 97 -0.94 -12.13 -12.00
CA GLY A 97 0.21 -12.64 -12.73
C GLY A 97 1.27 -13.27 -11.82
N LEU A 98 1.63 -12.61 -10.74
CA LEU A 98 2.57 -13.12 -9.73
C LEU A 98 2.04 -14.36 -9.03
N LEU A 99 0.76 -14.33 -8.63
CA LEU A 99 0.10 -15.47 -8.00
C LEU A 99 0.12 -16.68 -8.91
N SER A 100 -0.35 -16.53 -10.15
CA SER A 100 -0.45 -17.63 -11.11
C SER A 100 0.91 -18.20 -11.51
N SER A 101 1.90 -17.36 -11.78
CA SER A 101 3.23 -17.81 -12.17
C SER A 101 3.94 -18.55 -11.04
N SER A 102 3.83 -18.05 -9.80
CA SER A 102 4.45 -18.69 -8.63
C SER A 102 3.73 -20.00 -8.26
N ALA A 103 2.39 -20.04 -8.36
CA ALA A 103 1.61 -21.25 -8.15
C ALA A 103 1.93 -22.32 -9.21
N ALA A 104 2.04 -21.93 -10.48
CA ALA A 104 2.40 -22.83 -11.56
C ALA A 104 3.80 -23.44 -11.37
N THR A 105 4.78 -22.64 -10.93
CA THR A 105 6.13 -23.11 -10.63
C THR A 105 6.13 -24.11 -9.47
N ALA A 106 5.38 -23.85 -8.40
CA ALA A 106 5.25 -24.76 -7.27
C ALA A 106 4.55 -26.06 -7.65
N GLY A 107 3.49 -25.99 -8.45
CA GLY A 107 2.78 -27.17 -9.00
C GLY A 107 3.68 -28.02 -9.88
N ALA A 108 4.49 -27.42 -10.74
CA ALA A 108 5.48 -28.12 -11.57
C ALA A 108 6.56 -28.81 -10.73
N ALA A 109 6.87 -28.29 -9.53
CA ALA A 109 7.75 -28.90 -8.57
C ALA A 109 7.09 -30.00 -7.71
N GLY A 110 5.83 -30.36 -7.99
CA GLY A 110 5.10 -31.44 -7.32
C GLY A 110 4.29 -31.02 -6.08
N ALA A 111 4.11 -29.72 -5.85
CA ALA A 111 3.26 -29.26 -4.74
C ALA A 111 1.78 -29.57 -5.03
N ALA A 112 1.03 -29.97 -4.00
CA ALA A 112 -0.42 -30.10 -4.07
C ALA A 112 -1.06 -28.75 -4.44
N THR A 113 -2.21 -28.76 -5.12
CA THR A 113 -2.83 -27.57 -5.72
C THR A 113 -3.10 -26.45 -4.70
N ASP A 114 -3.58 -26.82 -3.51
CA ASP A 114 -3.84 -25.91 -2.40
C ASP A 114 -2.55 -25.25 -1.87
N VAL A 115 -1.51 -26.05 -1.72
CA VAL A 115 -0.18 -25.58 -1.30
C VAL A 115 0.43 -24.67 -2.37
N ALA A 116 0.33 -25.05 -3.65
CA ALA A 116 0.84 -24.24 -4.76
C ALA A 116 0.13 -22.87 -4.81
N GLN A 117 -1.17 -22.85 -4.59
CA GLN A 117 -1.95 -21.59 -4.52
C GLN A 117 -1.54 -20.72 -3.33
N ALA A 118 -1.34 -21.32 -2.16
CA ALA A 118 -0.87 -20.58 -0.98
C ALA A 118 0.54 -19.98 -1.21
N ILE A 119 1.43 -20.68 -1.86
CA ILE A 119 2.76 -20.19 -2.27
C ILE A 119 2.64 -19.01 -3.24
N GLY A 120 1.78 -19.14 -4.26
CA GLY A 120 1.51 -18.09 -5.23
C GLY A 120 0.96 -16.83 -4.57
N PHE A 121 -0.01 -16.99 -3.68
CA PHE A 121 -0.58 -15.87 -2.90
C PHE A 121 0.48 -15.19 -2.02
N ALA A 122 1.25 -15.97 -1.28
CA ALA A 122 2.33 -15.45 -0.43
C ALA A 122 3.38 -14.68 -1.25
N ALA A 123 3.73 -15.15 -2.45
CA ALA A 123 4.65 -14.46 -3.35
C ALA A 123 4.12 -13.10 -3.80
N ALA A 124 2.86 -13.04 -4.23
CA ALA A 124 2.20 -11.80 -4.65
C ALA A 124 2.12 -10.79 -3.49
N VAL A 125 1.74 -11.23 -2.29
CA VAL A 125 1.67 -10.39 -1.10
C VAL A 125 3.05 -9.89 -0.66
N ARG A 126 4.12 -10.67 -0.82
CA ARG A 126 5.50 -10.23 -0.54
C ARG A 126 5.92 -9.08 -1.45
N VAL A 127 5.58 -9.13 -2.72
CA VAL A 127 5.87 -8.03 -3.65
C VAL A 127 5.11 -6.77 -3.21
N ALA A 128 3.84 -6.89 -2.82
CA ALA A 128 3.08 -5.77 -2.28
C ALA A 128 3.71 -5.20 -0.99
N ALA A 129 4.23 -6.07 -0.10
CA ALA A 129 4.93 -5.66 1.11
C ALA A 129 6.22 -4.87 0.78
N VAL A 130 7.00 -5.32 -0.20
CA VAL A 130 8.22 -4.61 -0.65
C VAL A 130 7.86 -3.22 -1.18
N ILE A 131 6.82 -3.10 -2.00
CA ILE A 131 6.33 -1.81 -2.50
C ILE A 131 5.92 -0.90 -1.33
N ALA A 132 5.22 -1.45 -0.32
CA ALA A 132 4.83 -0.69 0.86
C ALA A 132 6.03 -0.21 1.69
N VAL A 133 7.09 -1.03 1.81
CA VAL A 133 8.35 -0.64 2.46
C VAL A 133 9.05 0.48 1.69
N VAL A 134 9.07 0.42 0.36
CA VAL A 134 9.62 1.51 -0.46
C VAL A 134 8.82 2.80 -0.23
N GLY A 135 7.49 2.71 -0.22
CA GLY A 135 6.62 3.85 0.12
C GLY A 135 6.88 4.40 1.53
N PHE A 136 7.12 3.52 2.51
CA PHE A 136 7.48 3.91 3.87
C PHE A 136 8.80 4.69 3.91
N VAL A 137 9.84 4.18 3.28
CA VAL A 137 11.14 4.87 3.20
C VAL A 137 11.01 6.23 2.50
N ALA A 138 10.28 6.29 1.39
CA ALA A 138 10.02 7.54 0.68
C ALA A 138 9.27 8.55 1.58
N SER A 139 8.29 8.09 2.36
CA SER A 139 7.54 8.95 3.29
C SER A 139 8.40 9.48 4.43
N LEU A 140 9.36 8.70 4.92
CA LEU A 140 10.33 9.15 5.94
C LEU A 140 11.28 10.23 5.37
N VAL A 141 11.76 10.05 4.14
CA VAL A 141 12.62 11.03 3.46
C VAL A 141 11.86 12.35 3.26
N TYR A 142 10.59 12.27 2.86
CA TYR A 142 9.72 13.43 2.72
C TYR A 142 9.53 14.15 4.06
N ALA A 143 9.17 13.42 5.11
CA ALA A 143 8.99 13.94 6.45
C ALA A 143 10.25 14.65 7.01
N HIS A 144 11.43 14.07 6.74
CA HIS A 144 12.70 14.65 7.17
C HIS A 144 13.03 15.97 6.45
N ARG A 145 12.69 16.09 5.17
CA ARG A 145 12.88 17.32 4.40
C ARG A 145 12.01 18.47 4.90
N GLU A 146 10.74 18.19 5.19
CA GLU A 146 9.84 19.23 5.70
C GLU A 146 10.26 19.76 7.09
N SER A 147 10.75 18.88 7.97
CA SER A 147 11.24 19.31 9.29
C SER A 147 12.44 20.25 9.21
N HIS A 148 13.21 20.23 8.13
CA HIS A 148 14.34 21.14 7.91
C HIS A 148 13.96 22.45 7.22
N MET A 149 12.82 22.53 6.55
CA MET A 149 12.34 23.76 5.89
C MET A 149 11.49 24.65 6.80
N SER A 150 11.04 24.14 7.95
CA SER A 150 10.23 24.88 8.94
C SER A 150 11.07 25.62 10.00
N HIS A 151 12.39 25.66 9.86
CA HIS A 151 13.33 26.45 10.65
C HIS A 151 14.02 27.48 9.75
#